data_9d7c46cb636cd3d4db26b15f19e3cae3
#
_entry.id   9d7c46cb636cd3d4db26b15f19e3cae3
#
_cell.length_a   1.000
_cell.length_b   1.000
_cell.length_c   1.000
_cell.angle_alpha   90.00
_cell.angle_beta   90.00
_cell.angle_gamma   90.00
#
_symmetry.space_group_name_H-M   'P 1'
#
loop_
_entity.id
_entity.type
_entity.pdbx_description
1 polymer ?
#
loop_
_entity_poly.entity_id
_entity_poly.type
_entity_poly.pdbx_seq_one_letter_code
_entity_poly.pdbx_strand_id
1 'polypeptide(L)'
;METLQFRWTASQGWGSDGKGFEDAALVLAFADAPYFQTPDCYNELRHRFPTACIVGCSSSGSVLGTTLSDGDVVVTAVRLRHSSVRLSVIDLDDAFDIETSTRMLVSALHGDDLRHVLLLSDGQKVNGSALAAGFWNQGVTVSGGLAGDGTRFGTTWIMADAPARSGCIAGLGLYGDISVRSTCFAGWQEFGPERHVTKSIDNLVYEIDGQPAL
;
A
#
# COMPACT_ATOMS: atom_id res chain seq x y z
N MET A 1 -3.66 -0.68 -21.56
CA MET A 1 -2.74 -0.77 -20.41
C MET A 1 -1.68 -1.81 -20.74
N GLU A 2 -0.41 -1.50 -20.49
CA GLU A 2 0.73 -2.41 -20.61
C GLU A 2 1.46 -2.42 -19.26
N THR A 3 2.01 -3.57 -18.88
CA THR A 3 2.72 -3.71 -17.60
C THR A 3 4.04 -4.42 -17.80
N LEU A 4 5.06 -4.00 -17.05
CA LEU A 4 6.32 -4.70 -16.92
C LEU A 4 6.55 -4.96 -15.41
N GLN A 5 6.79 -6.22 -15.06
CA GLN A 5 7.07 -6.60 -13.69
C GLN A 5 8.48 -7.19 -13.58
N PHE A 6 9.24 -6.75 -12.59
CA PHE A 6 10.62 -7.18 -12.37
C PHE A 6 11.00 -7.02 -10.90
N ARG A 7 12.14 -7.57 -10.53
CA ARG A 7 12.63 -7.47 -9.14
C ARG A 7 14.10 -7.09 -9.09
N TRP A 8 14.47 -6.55 -7.96
CA TRP A 8 15.84 -6.39 -7.52
C TRP A 8 16.15 -7.34 -6.36
N THR A 9 17.33 -7.92 -6.35
CA THR A 9 17.86 -8.73 -5.25
C THR A 9 19.27 -8.31 -4.92
N ALA A 10 19.70 -8.49 -3.67
CA ALA A 10 21.06 -8.14 -3.25
C ALA A 10 22.15 -8.92 -4.01
N SER A 11 21.85 -10.14 -4.46
CA SER A 11 22.82 -11.00 -5.17
C SER A 11 22.90 -10.76 -6.67
N GLN A 12 21.83 -10.25 -7.30
CA GLN A 12 21.74 -10.14 -8.76
C GLN A 12 21.51 -8.71 -9.25
N GLY A 13 21.20 -7.77 -8.34
CA GLY A 13 20.73 -6.44 -8.73
C GLY A 13 19.36 -6.50 -9.41
N TRP A 14 19.10 -5.57 -10.32
CA TRP A 14 17.84 -5.53 -11.06
C TRP A 14 17.78 -6.62 -12.13
N GLY A 15 16.75 -7.46 -12.08
CA GLY A 15 16.49 -8.49 -13.09
C GLY A 15 16.05 -7.94 -14.45
N SER A 16 15.66 -6.69 -14.52
CA SER A 16 15.41 -5.89 -15.72
C SER A 16 15.79 -4.45 -15.44
N ASP A 17 16.23 -3.73 -16.45
CA ASP A 17 16.55 -2.32 -16.35
C ASP A 17 15.35 -1.40 -16.64
N GLY A 18 14.18 -1.96 -16.88
CA GLY A 18 12.97 -1.21 -17.22
C GLY A 18 12.94 -0.67 -18.64
N LYS A 19 13.90 -1.08 -19.50
CA LYS A 19 13.96 -0.63 -20.90
C LYS A 19 12.63 -0.81 -21.62
N GLY A 20 12.28 0.25 -22.38
CA GLY A 20 11.04 0.30 -23.13
C GLY A 20 9.81 0.66 -22.29
N PHE A 21 10.01 1.00 -21.00
CA PHE A 21 8.95 1.49 -20.10
C PHE A 21 9.29 2.82 -19.44
N GLU A 22 10.25 3.58 -19.98
CA GLU A 22 10.66 4.89 -19.45
C GLU A 22 9.51 5.92 -19.41
N ASP A 23 8.49 5.69 -20.24
CA ASP A 23 7.24 6.45 -20.33
C ASP A 23 6.11 5.88 -19.47
N ALA A 24 6.41 4.99 -18.51
CA ALA A 24 5.42 4.50 -17.55
C ALA A 24 4.74 5.66 -16.82
N ALA A 25 3.43 5.60 -16.69
CA ALA A 25 2.63 6.59 -15.96
C ALA A 25 2.63 6.32 -14.45
N LEU A 26 2.78 5.04 -14.07
CA LEU A 26 2.74 4.58 -12.70
C LEU A 26 3.79 3.51 -12.47
N VAL A 27 4.45 3.56 -11.34
CA VAL A 27 5.34 2.52 -10.82
C VAL A 27 4.89 2.14 -9.41
N LEU A 28 4.61 0.86 -9.22
CA LEU A 28 4.31 0.27 -7.92
C LEU A 28 5.55 -0.48 -7.43
N ALA A 29 5.99 -0.21 -6.19
CA ALA A 29 7.15 -0.85 -5.59
C ALA A 29 6.82 -1.43 -4.21
N PHE A 30 7.06 -2.72 -4.05
CA PHE A 30 6.90 -3.42 -2.77
C PHE A 30 8.22 -4.06 -2.38
N ALA A 31 8.61 -3.89 -1.13
CA ALA A 31 9.90 -4.36 -0.65
C ALA A 31 9.90 -4.67 0.84
N ASP A 32 10.88 -5.41 1.28
CA ASP A 32 11.18 -5.50 2.71
C ASP A 32 11.60 -4.12 3.28
N ALA A 33 11.20 -3.81 4.51
CA ALA A 33 11.36 -2.48 5.13
C ALA A 33 12.77 -1.87 5.04
N PRO A 34 13.89 -2.62 5.19
CA PRO A 34 15.23 -2.06 5.07
C PRO A 34 15.50 -1.33 3.75
N TYR A 35 14.86 -1.72 2.65
CA TYR A 35 15.06 -1.06 1.34
C TYR A 35 14.41 0.32 1.23
N PHE A 36 13.54 0.65 2.15
CA PHE A 36 12.87 1.94 2.22
C PHE A 36 13.43 2.88 3.29
N GLN A 37 14.40 2.43 4.08
CA GLN A 37 15.04 3.26 5.11
C GLN A 37 15.97 4.34 4.54
N THR A 38 16.45 4.14 3.31
CA THR A 38 17.28 5.11 2.59
C THR A 38 16.57 5.57 1.32
N PRO A 39 16.96 6.72 0.75
CA PRO A 39 16.36 7.21 -0.49
C PRO A 39 16.77 6.41 -1.73
N ASP A 40 17.67 5.45 -1.62
CA ASP A 40 18.32 4.79 -2.76
C ASP A 40 17.33 4.09 -3.67
N CYS A 41 16.40 3.31 -3.10
CA CYS A 41 15.38 2.62 -3.88
C CYS A 41 14.53 3.61 -4.71
N TYR A 42 14.06 4.69 -4.10
CA TYR A 42 13.32 5.72 -4.81
C TYR A 42 14.15 6.40 -5.89
N ASN A 43 15.39 6.78 -5.58
CA ASN A 43 16.27 7.49 -6.51
C ASN A 43 16.58 6.62 -7.74
N GLU A 44 16.82 5.35 -7.56
CA GLU A 44 17.02 4.41 -8.67
C GLU A 44 15.77 4.24 -9.53
N LEU A 45 14.59 4.10 -8.90
CA LEU A 45 13.32 4.03 -9.63
C LEU A 45 13.02 5.32 -10.38
N ARG A 46 13.25 6.48 -9.77
CA ARG A 46 13.07 7.79 -10.40
C ARG A 46 14.02 7.98 -11.59
N HIS A 47 15.26 7.51 -11.49
CA HIS A 47 16.18 7.54 -12.63
C HIS A 47 15.71 6.67 -13.81
N ARG A 48 15.10 5.52 -13.54
CA ARG A 48 14.57 4.59 -14.56
C ARG A 48 13.25 5.06 -15.17
N PHE A 49 12.40 5.69 -14.36
CA PHE A 49 11.04 6.12 -14.69
C PHE A 49 10.87 7.61 -14.36
N PRO A 50 11.47 8.50 -15.15
CA PRO A 50 11.62 9.91 -14.80
C PRO A 50 10.28 10.66 -14.65
N THR A 51 9.23 10.21 -15.34
CA THR A 51 7.92 10.87 -15.37
C THR A 51 6.80 10.09 -14.65
N ALA A 52 7.08 8.87 -14.19
CA ALA A 52 6.08 8.06 -13.53
C ALA A 52 5.69 8.61 -12.15
N CYS A 53 4.45 8.42 -11.75
CA CYS A 53 4.06 8.46 -10.35
C CYS A 53 4.57 7.20 -9.66
N ILE A 54 5.47 7.32 -8.69
CA ILE A 54 6.10 6.19 -8.01
C ILE A 54 5.47 6.03 -6.63
N VAL A 55 4.76 4.92 -6.41
CA VAL A 55 4.13 4.61 -5.12
C VAL A 55 4.47 3.19 -4.69
N GLY A 56 4.52 2.98 -3.39
CA GLY A 56 4.80 1.66 -2.84
C GLY A 56 4.80 1.65 -1.32
N CYS A 57 5.03 0.50 -0.76
CA CYS A 57 5.16 0.36 0.69
C CYS A 57 6.04 -0.83 1.07
N SER A 58 6.50 -0.79 2.33
CA SER A 58 7.13 -1.95 2.91
C SER A 58 6.12 -3.09 3.09
N SER A 59 6.59 -4.32 2.98
CA SER A 59 5.76 -5.52 2.93
C SER A 59 6.39 -6.64 3.76
N SER A 60 5.55 -7.56 4.22
CA SER A 60 5.99 -8.79 4.91
C SER A 60 6.28 -9.94 3.94
N GLY A 61 6.50 -9.64 2.68
CA GLY A 61 6.84 -10.55 1.60
C GLY A 61 6.44 -9.93 0.26
N SER A 62 7.20 -10.26 -0.78
CA SER A 62 7.03 -9.73 -2.13
C SER A 62 6.61 -10.85 -3.08
N VAL A 63 5.72 -10.55 -4.03
CA VAL A 63 5.22 -11.53 -5.00
C VAL A 63 5.57 -11.10 -6.41
N LEU A 64 6.29 -11.96 -7.13
CA LEU A 64 6.57 -11.82 -8.56
C LEU A 64 6.08 -13.06 -9.30
N GLY A 65 5.08 -12.90 -10.14
CA GLY A 65 4.42 -14.03 -10.79
C GLY A 65 3.78 -14.96 -9.76
N THR A 66 4.26 -16.20 -9.66
CA THR A 66 3.82 -17.20 -8.68
C THR A 66 4.81 -17.43 -7.54
N THR A 67 5.86 -16.62 -7.46
CA THR A 67 6.93 -16.76 -6.47
C THR A 67 6.75 -15.73 -5.36
N LEU A 68 6.70 -16.22 -4.12
CA LEU A 68 6.82 -15.41 -2.92
C LEU A 68 8.28 -15.35 -2.50
N SER A 69 8.77 -14.18 -2.15
CA SER A 69 10.14 -13.97 -1.69
C SER A 69 10.23 -12.92 -0.59
N ASP A 70 11.27 -13.03 0.21
CA ASP A 70 11.66 -12.04 1.22
C ASP A 70 13.00 -11.42 0.82
N GLY A 71 13.26 -10.20 1.29
CA GLY A 71 14.55 -9.54 1.08
C GLY A 71 14.79 -9.07 -0.36
N ASP A 72 13.76 -8.75 -1.10
CA ASP A 72 13.83 -8.17 -2.44
C ASP A 72 12.93 -6.95 -2.62
N VAL A 73 13.05 -6.29 -3.76
CA VAL A 73 12.17 -5.23 -4.23
C VAL A 73 11.45 -5.72 -5.47
N VAL A 74 10.13 -5.81 -5.43
CA VAL A 74 9.29 -6.11 -6.60
C VAL A 74 8.68 -4.84 -7.13
N VAL A 75 8.83 -4.63 -8.43
CA VAL A 75 8.37 -3.43 -9.13
C VAL A 75 7.42 -3.81 -10.25
N THR A 76 6.34 -3.05 -10.37
CA THR A 76 5.41 -3.11 -11.51
C THR A 76 5.32 -1.73 -12.14
N ALA A 77 5.87 -1.59 -13.34
CA ALA A 77 5.71 -0.39 -14.17
C ALA A 77 4.47 -0.53 -15.05
N VAL A 78 3.67 0.52 -15.12
CA VAL A 78 2.37 0.54 -15.81
C VAL A 78 2.32 1.69 -16.80
N ARG A 79 2.07 1.36 -18.06
CA ARG A 79 1.78 2.34 -19.12
C ARG A 79 0.28 2.46 -19.30
N LEU A 80 -0.24 3.68 -19.12
CA LEU A 80 -1.64 4.01 -19.30
C LEU A 80 -1.82 4.78 -20.63
N ARG A 81 -2.85 4.46 -21.42
CA ARG A 81 -3.11 5.11 -22.72
C ARG A 81 -4.25 6.12 -22.67
N HIS A 82 -5.33 5.78 -21.97
CA HIS A 82 -6.57 6.58 -21.91
C HIS A 82 -6.99 6.85 -20.46
N SER A 83 -6.06 6.74 -19.55
CA SER A 83 -6.27 6.85 -18.12
C SER A 83 -5.12 7.62 -17.51
N SER A 84 -5.34 8.22 -16.36
CA SER A 84 -4.33 8.96 -15.61
C SER A 84 -4.37 8.58 -14.15
N VAL A 85 -3.33 9.00 -13.42
CA VAL A 85 -3.24 8.84 -11.99
C VAL A 85 -3.02 10.18 -11.31
N ARG A 86 -3.54 10.33 -10.10
CA ARG A 86 -3.20 11.43 -9.19
C ARG A 86 -2.92 10.86 -7.82
N LEU A 87 -1.91 11.40 -7.16
CA LEU A 87 -1.50 11.03 -5.83
C LEU A 87 -1.93 12.10 -4.83
N SER A 88 -2.45 11.66 -3.70
CA SER A 88 -2.67 12.48 -2.51
C SER A 88 -2.05 11.79 -1.32
N VAL A 89 -1.38 12.55 -0.46
CA VAL A 89 -0.71 12.02 0.72
C VAL A 89 -1.10 12.86 1.93
N ILE A 90 -1.39 12.18 3.02
CA ILE A 90 -1.64 12.82 4.31
C ILE A 90 -0.61 12.32 5.31
N ASP A 91 0.08 13.25 5.94
CA ASP A 91 0.91 12.97 7.10
C ASP A 91 0.01 12.78 8.32
N LEU A 92 0.30 11.72 9.08
CA LEU A 92 -0.40 11.47 10.34
C LEU A 92 0.20 12.39 11.40
N ASP A 93 -0.58 13.36 11.80
CA ASP A 93 -0.33 14.14 13.01
C ASP A 93 -1.14 13.49 14.15
N ASP A 94 -0.59 13.41 15.35
CA ASP A 94 -1.27 12.89 16.54
C ASP A 94 -2.56 13.64 16.87
N ALA A 95 -2.76 14.82 16.28
CA ALA A 95 -3.96 15.65 16.43
C ALA A 95 -5.13 15.25 15.50
N PHE A 96 -4.89 14.47 14.44
CA PHE A 96 -5.93 14.08 13.50
C PHE A 96 -6.42 12.64 13.75
N ASP A 97 -7.72 12.45 13.79
CA ASP A 97 -8.29 11.11 13.70
C ASP A 97 -8.19 10.56 12.28
N ILE A 98 -8.06 9.23 12.19
CA ILE A 98 -7.84 8.53 10.93
C ILE A 98 -9.01 8.69 9.96
N GLU A 99 -10.25 8.73 10.46
CA GLU A 99 -11.45 8.88 9.62
C GLU A 99 -11.47 10.26 8.95
N THR A 100 -11.13 11.32 9.68
CA THR A 100 -11.02 12.68 9.14
C THR A 100 -9.89 12.76 8.12
N SER A 101 -8.72 12.20 8.42
CA SER A 101 -7.59 12.13 7.49
C SER A 101 -7.97 11.43 6.19
N THR A 102 -8.69 10.33 6.29
CA THR A 102 -9.18 9.58 5.13
C THR A 102 -10.16 10.39 4.29
N ARG A 103 -11.13 11.08 4.92
CA ARG A 103 -12.06 11.98 4.20
C ARG A 103 -11.34 13.10 3.46
N MET A 104 -10.32 13.69 4.07
CA MET A 104 -9.50 14.73 3.42
C MET A 104 -8.78 14.18 2.18
N LEU A 105 -8.21 12.98 2.28
CA LEU A 105 -7.55 12.30 1.17
C LEU A 105 -8.52 12.04 0.00
N VAL A 106 -9.72 11.52 0.29
CA VAL A 106 -10.76 11.30 -0.72
C VAL A 106 -11.18 12.61 -1.37
N SER A 107 -11.39 13.66 -0.57
CA SER A 107 -11.75 14.98 -1.09
C SER A 107 -10.69 15.53 -2.04
N ALA A 108 -9.41 15.36 -1.72
CA ALA A 108 -8.30 15.78 -2.57
C ALA A 108 -8.21 15.00 -3.89
N LEU A 109 -8.68 13.75 -3.90
CA LEU A 109 -8.73 12.90 -5.09
C LEU A 109 -10.04 13.03 -5.88
N HIS A 110 -11.05 13.73 -5.36
CA HIS A 110 -12.35 13.83 -6.02
C HIS A 110 -12.23 14.36 -7.45
N GLY A 111 -13.06 13.83 -8.36
CA GLY A 111 -13.15 14.24 -9.76
C GLY A 111 -14.15 13.36 -10.50
N ASP A 112 -14.79 13.92 -11.54
CA ASP A 112 -15.91 13.28 -12.27
C ASP A 112 -15.52 11.95 -12.92
N ASP A 113 -14.26 11.78 -13.26
CA ASP A 113 -13.70 10.61 -13.93
C ASP A 113 -12.88 9.70 -12.99
N LEU A 114 -12.90 9.94 -11.68
CA LEU A 114 -12.30 9.05 -10.69
C LEU A 114 -13.02 7.68 -10.69
N ARG A 115 -12.27 6.62 -10.90
CA ARG A 115 -12.80 5.25 -11.00
C ARG A 115 -12.45 4.38 -9.81
N HIS A 116 -11.28 4.62 -9.23
CA HIS A 116 -10.76 3.78 -8.16
C HIS A 116 -9.70 4.52 -7.35
N VAL A 117 -9.55 4.16 -6.08
CA VAL A 117 -8.44 4.61 -5.24
C VAL A 117 -7.65 3.38 -4.76
N LEU A 118 -6.37 3.33 -5.07
CA LEU A 118 -5.41 2.44 -4.41
C LEU A 118 -4.85 3.14 -3.18
N LEU A 119 -4.98 2.50 -2.03
CA LEU A 119 -4.60 3.04 -0.74
C LEU A 119 -3.41 2.29 -0.15
N LEU A 120 -2.37 3.00 0.25
CA LEU A 120 -1.25 2.48 1.02
C LEU A 120 -1.13 3.28 2.31
N SER A 121 -1.08 2.60 3.43
CA SER A 121 -1.08 3.25 4.75
C SER A 121 -0.01 2.68 5.67
N ASP A 122 0.50 3.54 6.55
CA ASP A 122 1.33 3.07 7.67
C ASP A 122 0.59 1.96 8.43
N GLY A 123 1.28 0.85 8.69
CA GLY A 123 0.70 -0.33 9.31
C GLY A 123 0.76 -0.36 10.83
N GLN A 124 1.55 0.52 11.43
CA GLN A 124 1.73 0.57 12.88
C GLN A 124 0.91 1.69 13.53
N LYS A 125 0.76 2.82 12.82
CA LYS A 125 0.11 4.03 13.36
C LYS A 125 -1.36 4.16 12.96
N VAL A 126 -1.85 3.33 12.04
CA VAL A 126 -3.20 3.42 11.47
C VAL A 126 -4.06 2.24 11.88
N ASN A 127 -5.21 2.54 12.46
CA ASN A 127 -6.26 1.54 12.64
C ASN A 127 -6.97 1.31 11.29
N GLY A 128 -6.86 0.11 10.73
CA GLY A 128 -7.41 -0.23 9.42
C GLY A 128 -8.94 -0.12 9.34
N SER A 129 -9.66 -0.35 10.44
CA SER A 129 -11.12 -0.20 10.49
C SER A 129 -11.53 1.26 10.41
N ALA A 130 -10.84 2.16 11.13
CA ALA A 130 -11.06 3.60 11.04
C ALA A 130 -10.71 4.15 9.65
N LEU A 131 -9.63 3.63 9.04
CA LEU A 131 -9.25 3.95 7.68
C LEU A 131 -10.36 3.56 6.68
N ALA A 132 -10.88 2.35 6.78
CA ALA A 132 -11.97 1.87 5.93
C ALA A 132 -13.27 2.66 6.13
N ALA A 133 -13.60 3.04 7.37
CA ALA A 133 -14.78 3.84 7.69
C ALA A 133 -14.76 5.21 6.98
N GLY A 134 -13.60 5.84 6.84
CA GLY A 134 -13.45 7.12 6.14
C GLY A 134 -13.77 7.06 4.64
N PHE A 135 -13.70 5.86 4.02
CA PHE A 135 -14.09 5.64 2.63
C PHE A 135 -15.56 5.24 2.45
N TRP A 136 -16.28 5.01 3.53
CA TRP A 136 -17.67 4.56 3.46
C TRP A 136 -18.55 5.61 2.78
N ASN A 137 -19.39 5.17 1.84
CA ASN A 137 -20.32 6.03 1.09
C ASN A 137 -19.70 7.15 0.22
N GLN A 138 -18.43 7.06 -0.14
CA GLN A 138 -17.77 8.07 -0.99
C GLN A 138 -18.03 7.86 -2.50
N GLY A 139 -18.81 6.85 -2.88
CA GLY A 139 -19.18 6.60 -4.28
C GLY A 139 -18.04 6.12 -5.17
N VAL A 140 -16.88 5.80 -4.61
CA VAL A 140 -15.71 5.29 -5.31
C VAL A 140 -15.27 3.95 -4.72
N THR A 141 -14.78 3.06 -5.57
CA THR A 141 -14.20 1.80 -5.11
C THR A 141 -12.78 2.02 -4.60
N VAL A 142 -12.45 1.34 -3.51
CA VAL A 142 -11.13 1.46 -2.85
C VAL A 142 -10.54 0.06 -2.68
N SER A 143 -9.26 -0.08 -2.94
CA SER A 143 -8.46 -1.25 -2.56
C SER A 143 -7.12 -0.80 -2.00
N GLY A 144 -6.42 -1.70 -1.34
CA GLY A 144 -5.12 -1.41 -0.76
C GLY A 144 -4.91 -2.12 0.56
N GLY A 145 -4.04 -1.58 1.39
CA GLY A 145 -3.73 -2.20 2.67
C GLY A 145 -2.75 -1.40 3.51
N LEU A 146 -2.50 -1.95 4.68
CA LEU A 146 -1.51 -1.48 5.61
C LEU A 146 -0.14 -2.05 5.24
N ALA A 147 0.89 -1.21 5.30
CA ALA A 147 2.27 -1.63 5.09
C ALA A 147 2.72 -2.59 6.20
N GLY A 148 3.58 -3.52 5.84
CA GLY A 148 4.17 -4.50 6.75
C GLY A 148 5.69 -4.34 6.87
N ASP A 149 6.30 -5.02 7.84
CA ASP A 149 7.74 -5.09 8.02
C ASP A 149 8.24 -6.49 8.41
N GLY A 150 7.51 -7.50 7.99
CA GLY A 150 7.79 -8.91 8.31
C GLY A 150 7.44 -9.23 9.77
N THR A 151 8.36 -9.88 10.45
CA THR A 151 8.20 -10.29 11.86
C THR A 151 8.75 -9.28 12.85
N ARG A 152 9.24 -8.12 12.40
CA ARG A 152 9.91 -7.12 13.25
C ARG A 152 8.93 -6.29 14.08
N PHE A 153 7.70 -6.08 13.57
CA PHE A 153 6.67 -5.23 14.19
C PHE A 153 7.20 -3.84 14.59
N GLY A 154 8.08 -3.29 13.75
CA GLY A 154 8.74 -2.00 13.95
C GLY A 154 8.12 -0.89 13.10
N THR A 155 8.92 -0.28 12.23
CA THR A 155 8.50 0.84 11.40
C THR A 155 8.09 0.36 10.02
N THR A 156 6.93 0.80 9.56
CA THR A 156 6.46 0.62 8.18
C THR A 156 6.69 1.87 7.34
N TRP A 157 6.85 1.69 6.05
CA TRP A 157 7.32 2.73 5.13
C TRP A 157 6.39 2.85 3.94
N ILE A 158 6.06 4.07 3.57
CA ILE A 158 5.25 4.41 2.40
C ILE A 158 6.09 5.28 1.46
N MET A 159 6.24 4.85 0.22
CA MET A 159 6.81 5.61 -0.88
C MET A 159 5.66 6.25 -1.66
N ALA A 160 5.68 7.57 -1.78
CA ALA A 160 4.59 8.33 -2.39
C ALA A 160 5.17 9.49 -3.21
N ASP A 161 5.72 9.16 -4.37
CA ASP A 161 6.41 10.05 -5.31
C ASP A 161 7.59 10.84 -4.68
N ALA A 162 8.10 10.31 -3.60
CA ALA A 162 9.23 10.81 -2.81
C ALA A 162 9.90 9.62 -2.10
N PRO A 163 11.12 9.78 -1.54
CA PRO A 163 11.72 8.79 -0.65
C PRO A 163 10.73 8.33 0.41
N ALA A 164 10.75 7.04 0.71
CA ALA A 164 9.78 6.45 1.62
C ALA A 164 9.89 7.02 3.02
N ARG A 165 8.74 7.14 3.69
CA ARG A 165 8.62 7.65 5.06
C ARG A 165 7.55 6.89 5.83
N SER A 166 7.60 6.93 7.14
CA SER A 166 6.56 6.40 8.02
C SER A 166 5.55 7.48 8.40
N GLY A 167 4.43 7.08 8.99
CA GLY A 167 3.45 8.00 9.54
C GLY A 167 2.67 8.75 8.47
N CYS A 168 2.31 8.10 7.38
CA CYS A 168 1.46 8.71 6.35
C CYS A 168 0.49 7.71 5.71
N ILE A 169 -0.51 8.26 5.03
CA ILE A 169 -1.47 7.55 4.19
C ILE A 169 -1.33 8.12 2.77
N ALA A 170 -1.13 7.25 1.79
CA ALA A 170 -1.07 7.61 0.38
C ALA A 170 -2.27 7.03 -0.36
N GLY A 171 -2.99 7.87 -1.07
CA GLY A 171 -4.08 7.49 -1.98
C GLY A 171 -3.70 7.80 -3.42
N LEU A 172 -3.75 6.80 -4.27
CA LEU A 172 -3.55 6.91 -5.71
C LEU A 172 -4.91 6.79 -6.40
N GLY A 173 -5.43 7.89 -6.90
CA GLY A 173 -6.65 7.92 -7.73
C GLY A 173 -6.34 7.45 -9.16
N LEU A 174 -7.19 6.59 -9.69
CA LEU A 174 -7.19 6.13 -11.08
C LEU A 174 -8.36 6.76 -11.83
N TYR A 175 -8.09 7.43 -12.94
CA TYR A 175 -9.05 8.28 -13.66
C TYR A 175 -9.18 7.88 -15.13
N GLY A 176 -10.33 8.19 -15.72
CA GLY A 176 -10.57 8.05 -17.15
C GLY A 176 -11.12 6.68 -17.55
N ASP A 177 -10.74 6.21 -18.74
CA ASP A 177 -11.22 4.94 -19.30
C ASP A 177 -10.44 3.76 -18.72
N ILE A 178 -10.76 3.41 -17.48
CA ILE A 178 -10.20 2.28 -16.76
C ILE A 178 -11.27 1.55 -15.96
N SER A 179 -11.22 0.22 -15.97
CA SER A 179 -12.02 -0.65 -15.10
C SER A 179 -11.11 -1.38 -14.13
N VAL A 180 -11.36 -1.22 -12.85
CA VAL A 180 -10.59 -1.86 -11.78
C VAL A 180 -11.47 -2.89 -11.09
N ARG A 181 -10.90 -4.06 -10.86
CA ARG A 181 -11.48 -5.12 -10.03
C ARG A 181 -10.50 -5.50 -8.96
N SER A 182 -10.96 -5.61 -7.75
CA SER A 182 -10.17 -6.05 -6.60
C SER A 182 -10.86 -7.20 -5.90
N THR A 183 -10.07 -8.04 -5.27
CA THR A 183 -10.53 -9.11 -4.39
C THR A 183 -9.63 -9.18 -3.18
N CYS A 184 -10.16 -9.66 -2.08
CA CYS A 184 -9.39 -9.96 -0.88
C CYS A 184 -9.46 -11.48 -0.64
N PHE A 185 -8.30 -12.08 -0.43
CA PHE A 185 -8.20 -13.47 -0.05
C PHE A 185 -7.35 -13.57 1.22
N ALA A 186 -7.97 -14.09 2.28
CA ALA A 186 -7.27 -14.38 3.53
C ALA A 186 -6.92 -15.88 3.54
N GLY A 187 -5.64 -16.20 3.66
CA GLY A 187 -5.14 -17.58 3.73
C GLY A 187 -5.36 -18.25 5.09
N TRP A 188 -6.27 -17.75 5.91
CA TRP A 188 -6.59 -18.29 7.23
C TRP A 188 -7.41 -19.56 7.10
N GLN A 189 -7.06 -20.56 7.91
CA GLN A 189 -7.86 -21.77 8.10
C GLN A 189 -8.27 -21.85 9.56
N GLU A 190 -9.47 -22.31 9.80
CA GLU A 190 -9.95 -22.57 11.16
C GLU A 190 -9.05 -23.62 11.83
N PHE A 191 -8.64 -23.34 13.05
CA PHE A 191 -7.81 -24.22 13.85
C PHE A 191 -8.23 -24.20 15.32
N GLY A 192 -8.51 -25.36 15.88
CA GLY A 192 -8.92 -25.52 17.27
C GLY A 192 -10.38 -25.14 17.54
N PRO A 193 -10.78 -25.08 18.82
CA PRO A 193 -12.14 -24.74 19.20
C PRO A 193 -12.41 -23.26 18.98
N GLU A 194 -13.65 -22.94 18.62
CA GLU A 194 -14.15 -21.58 18.57
C GLU A 194 -14.04 -20.91 19.95
N ARG A 195 -13.62 -19.66 19.96
CA ARG A 195 -13.48 -18.83 21.16
C ARG A 195 -14.25 -17.53 20.98
N HIS A 196 -14.87 -17.05 22.05
CA HIS A 196 -15.62 -15.81 22.03
C HIS A 196 -14.83 -14.69 22.71
N VAL A 197 -14.65 -13.57 21.98
CA VAL A 197 -14.16 -12.32 22.60
C VAL A 197 -15.30 -11.77 23.47
N THR A 198 -15.15 -11.84 24.78
CA THR A 198 -16.17 -11.42 25.75
C THR A 198 -15.99 -9.97 26.22
N LYS A 199 -14.78 -9.40 26.02
CA LYS A 199 -14.53 -8.01 26.31
C LYS A 199 -13.44 -7.44 25.40
N SER A 200 -13.76 -6.34 24.70
CA SER A 200 -12.79 -5.59 23.89
C SER A 200 -13.12 -4.10 23.93
N ILE A 201 -12.12 -3.28 23.66
CA ILE A 201 -12.26 -1.85 23.36
C ILE A 201 -11.47 -1.62 22.09
N ASP A 202 -12.14 -1.22 21.03
CA ASP A 202 -11.58 -1.11 19.68
C ASP A 202 -10.88 -2.41 19.26
N ASN A 203 -9.60 -2.35 18.96
CA ASN A 203 -8.76 -3.48 18.57
C ASN A 203 -8.01 -4.17 19.73
N LEU A 204 -8.29 -3.77 20.98
CA LEU A 204 -7.69 -4.37 22.17
C LEU A 204 -8.65 -5.39 22.76
N VAL A 205 -8.21 -6.64 22.84
CA VAL A 205 -8.96 -7.73 23.45
C VAL A 205 -8.50 -7.90 24.89
N TYR A 206 -9.44 -7.83 25.82
CA TYR A 206 -9.20 -7.97 27.27
C TYR A 206 -9.60 -9.34 27.81
N GLU A 207 -10.68 -9.91 27.25
CA GLU A 207 -11.17 -11.21 27.70
C GLU A 207 -11.60 -12.09 26.53
N ILE A 208 -11.33 -13.37 26.66
CA ILE A 208 -11.78 -14.44 25.77
C ILE A 208 -12.45 -15.50 26.64
N ASP A 209 -13.68 -15.90 26.31
CA ASP A 209 -14.51 -16.86 27.07
C ASP A 209 -14.65 -16.47 28.55
N GLY A 210 -14.69 -15.18 28.88
CA GLY A 210 -14.79 -14.70 30.25
C GLY A 210 -13.51 -14.79 31.08
N GLN A 211 -12.38 -15.09 30.44
CA GLN A 211 -11.05 -15.13 31.08
C GLN A 211 -10.15 -14.05 30.50
N PRO A 212 -9.16 -13.52 31.24
CA PRO A 212 -8.19 -12.58 30.69
C PRO A 212 -7.55 -13.12 29.42
N ALA A 213 -7.38 -12.25 28.41
CA ALA A 213 -6.81 -12.62 27.10
C ALA A 213 -5.30 -12.96 27.16
N LEU A 214 -4.59 -12.44 28.17
CA LEU A 214 -3.17 -12.66 28.48
C LEU A 214 -2.99 -12.87 29.99
#